data_0844d7178938be54390d7c44b9c692ee
#
_entry.id   0844d7178938be54390d7c44b9c692ee
#
_cell.length_a   1.000
_cell.length_b   1.000
_cell.length_c   1.000
_cell.angle_alpha   90.00
_cell.angle_beta   90.00
_cell.angle_gamma   90.00
#
_symmetry.space_group_name_H-M   'P 1'
#
loop_
_entity.id
_entity.type
_entity.pdbx_description
1 polymer ?
#
loop_
_entity_poly.entity_id
_entity_poly.type
_entity_poly.pdbx_seq_one_letter_code
_entity_poly.pdbx_strand_id
1 'polypeptide(L)'
;MTGEEQPVVAMPERGQDVLQIHTRHCAAKPEKVRQEIFSLYIAGSMNDSNRSLENMHSSVAVPGQHTSFWRRWRAFFGPALLVSIGYMDPGNWSTDLAAGAQFKYGLLWVVALASVMAMFIQIIAARLGVATGKDLAQACRDWYPKWTRWPNWLLCELAIGSTDLAEALGSAVALNLLFHIPLFWAVVITAFDVLLLLSLEGLGMRKIEAVVGVFVATITVCYGIEIFVLPQTQPSFAEMGHALFQPSLHQPGMLVLAIGIIGATIMPHNLYLHSALVQSRKFQQDEASVRDAIKFNTIDTATSLTLAFFVNAAIVVLAAMVFFGKTSVTLTGGTVVPFTPDSDWIQIAHLTLAPLLGTAMASTLFAVALLASGQSSTITGTLAGQVVMEGFMRWRIPSWVRRVVTRLLAIVPAIIIIGVRGNRSITDLINLSQVVLALQLPLAMLPLLQFTSSRKRMGQWRNGWGLMVTGWGSAILITVLDIYGLPDALKQAWNVITGK
;
A
#
# COMPACT_ATOMS: atom_id res chain seq x y z
N MET A 1 -29.97 -68.74 -11.75
CA MET A 1 -29.26 -67.91 -12.75
C MET A 1 -29.33 -66.48 -12.29
N THR A 2 -28.25 -66.06 -11.84
CA THR A 2 -27.99 -64.82 -11.09
C THR A 2 -27.93 -63.60 -12.05
N GLY A 3 -28.82 -62.62 -11.87
CA GLY A 3 -28.73 -61.35 -12.56
C GLY A 3 -27.85 -60.42 -11.71
N GLU A 4 -26.69 -60.07 -12.24
CA GLU A 4 -25.83 -59.03 -11.65
C GLU A 4 -26.46 -57.64 -11.80
N GLU A 5 -26.81 -57.02 -10.70
CA GLU A 5 -27.09 -55.59 -10.63
C GLU A 5 -25.78 -54.83 -10.76
N GLN A 6 -25.61 -54.07 -11.84
CA GLN A 6 -24.54 -53.07 -11.96
C GLN A 6 -24.79 -51.92 -11.00
N PRO A 7 -23.77 -51.39 -10.31
CA PRO A 7 -23.92 -50.25 -9.41
C PRO A 7 -24.25 -49.00 -10.22
N VAL A 8 -25.36 -48.37 -9.85
CA VAL A 8 -25.71 -47.01 -10.32
C VAL A 8 -24.63 -46.05 -9.86
N VAL A 9 -23.83 -45.57 -10.80
CA VAL A 9 -22.89 -44.48 -10.56
C VAL A 9 -23.70 -43.22 -10.24
N ALA A 10 -23.67 -42.80 -8.98
CA ALA A 10 -24.27 -41.56 -8.55
C ALA A 10 -23.64 -40.40 -9.35
N MET A 11 -24.45 -39.70 -10.15
CA MET A 11 -24.05 -38.46 -10.77
C MET A 11 -23.74 -37.43 -9.67
N PRO A 12 -22.66 -36.63 -9.81
CA PRO A 12 -22.35 -35.61 -8.84
C PRO A 12 -23.48 -34.57 -8.80
N GLU A 13 -23.84 -34.09 -7.58
CA GLU A 13 -24.95 -33.18 -7.28
C GLU A 13 -25.06 -31.98 -8.20
N ARG A 14 -23.98 -31.56 -8.86
CA ARG A 14 -23.93 -30.47 -9.86
C ARG A 14 -24.81 -30.66 -11.09
N GLY A 15 -25.14 -31.89 -11.46
CA GLY A 15 -25.99 -32.18 -12.62
C GLY A 15 -27.46 -31.92 -12.34
N GLN A 16 -27.89 -32.06 -11.10
CA GLN A 16 -29.29 -31.85 -10.71
C GLN A 16 -29.66 -30.36 -10.64
N ASP A 17 -28.74 -29.51 -10.19
CA ASP A 17 -28.97 -28.05 -10.15
C ASP A 17 -29.09 -27.44 -11.54
N VAL A 18 -28.30 -27.91 -12.52
CA VAL A 18 -28.37 -27.44 -13.91
C VAL A 18 -29.70 -27.86 -14.57
N LEU A 19 -30.20 -29.07 -14.25
CA LEU A 19 -31.47 -29.55 -14.80
C LEU A 19 -32.68 -28.81 -14.21
N GLN A 20 -32.65 -28.48 -12.91
CA GLN A 20 -33.72 -27.68 -12.27
C GLN A 20 -33.75 -26.24 -12.78
N ILE A 21 -32.61 -25.68 -13.16
CA ILE A 21 -32.51 -24.35 -13.76
C ILE A 21 -33.16 -24.32 -15.15
N HIS A 22 -32.95 -25.37 -15.95
CA HIS A 22 -33.52 -25.44 -17.33
C HIS A 22 -35.02 -25.51 -17.35
N THR A 23 -35.64 -26.12 -16.34
CA THR A 23 -37.12 -26.22 -16.24
C THR A 23 -37.77 -24.95 -15.67
N ARG A 24 -37.09 -24.11 -14.93
CA ARG A 24 -37.59 -22.82 -14.41
C ARG A 24 -37.50 -21.66 -15.42
N HIS A 25 -36.73 -21.81 -16.49
CA HIS A 25 -36.41 -20.71 -17.41
C HIS A 25 -37.42 -20.47 -18.52
N CYS A 26 -38.39 -21.35 -18.73
CA CYS A 26 -39.39 -21.16 -19.75
C CYS A 26 -40.46 -20.07 -19.44
N ALA A 27 -40.46 -19.48 -18.20
CA ALA A 27 -41.42 -18.49 -17.76
C ALA A 27 -40.87 -17.18 -17.22
N ALA A 28 -39.54 -16.97 -17.16
CA ALA A 28 -38.94 -15.82 -16.51
C ALA A 28 -38.43 -14.77 -17.53
N LYS A 29 -38.58 -13.49 -17.20
CA LYS A 29 -38.03 -12.39 -18.02
C LYS A 29 -36.52 -12.52 -18.20
N PRO A 30 -35.96 -12.18 -19.38
CA PRO A 30 -34.52 -12.36 -19.70
C PRO A 30 -33.52 -11.73 -18.70
N GLU A 31 -33.98 -10.73 -17.98
CA GLU A 31 -33.17 -10.02 -16.98
C GLU A 31 -33.03 -10.81 -15.67
N LYS A 32 -34.07 -11.53 -15.22
CA LYS A 32 -34.01 -12.42 -14.06
C LYS A 32 -33.10 -13.63 -14.30
N VAL A 33 -33.15 -14.19 -15.49
CA VAL A 33 -32.28 -15.29 -15.90
C VAL A 33 -30.82 -14.88 -15.94
N ARG A 34 -30.54 -13.66 -16.44
CA ARG A 34 -29.17 -13.09 -16.40
C ARG A 34 -28.67 -12.85 -14.97
N GLN A 35 -29.52 -12.41 -14.07
CA GLN A 35 -29.18 -12.19 -12.66
C GLN A 35 -28.93 -13.51 -11.92
N GLU A 36 -29.76 -14.53 -12.17
CA GLU A 36 -29.56 -15.87 -11.59
C GLU A 36 -28.30 -16.55 -12.14
N ILE A 37 -28.03 -16.48 -13.44
CA ILE A 37 -26.80 -17.01 -14.03
C ILE A 37 -25.57 -16.26 -13.50
N PHE A 38 -25.67 -14.93 -13.30
CA PHE A 38 -24.57 -14.14 -12.74
C PHE A 38 -24.36 -14.44 -11.25
N SER A 39 -25.43 -14.61 -10.47
CA SER A 39 -25.34 -15.03 -9.06
C SER A 39 -24.79 -16.46 -8.90
N LEU A 40 -25.17 -17.37 -9.79
CA LEU A 40 -24.66 -18.74 -9.83
C LEU A 40 -23.20 -18.80 -10.32
N TYR A 41 -22.82 -17.93 -11.26
CA TYR A 41 -21.43 -17.80 -11.70
C TYR A 41 -20.55 -17.27 -10.56
N ILE A 42 -21.05 -16.28 -9.80
CA ILE A 42 -20.36 -15.77 -8.60
C ILE A 42 -20.35 -16.84 -7.50
N ALA A 43 -21.46 -17.49 -7.20
CA ALA A 43 -21.56 -18.57 -6.20
C ALA A 43 -20.70 -19.80 -6.59
N GLY A 44 -20.68 -20.18 -7.85
CA GLY A 44 -19.84 -21.28 -8.35
C GLY A 44 -18.34 -20.95 -8.42
N SER A 45 -17.97 -19.65 -8.48
CA SER A 45 -16.58 -19.20 -8.37
C SER A 45 -16.09 -19.15 -6.92
N MET A 46 -17.00 -19.26 -5.96
CA MET A 46 -16.77 -19.18 -4.51
C MET A 46 -16.50 -20.55 -3.86
N ASN A 47 -15.72 -21.40 -4.48
CA ASN A 47 -15.20 -22.59 -3.79
C ASN A 47 -14.22 -22.07 -2.70
N ASP A 48 -14.53 -22.28 -1.42
CA ASP A 48 -13.81 -21.76 -0.26
C ASP A 48 -12.30 -22.06 -0.29
N SER A 49 -11.93 -23.15 -0.94
CA SER A 49 -10.53 -23.57 -1.12
C SER A 49 -9.67 -22.66 -2.03
N ASN A 50 -10.22 -21.61 -2.64
CA ASN A 50 -9.54 -20.77 -3.63
C ASN A 50 -9.40 -19.28 -3.21
N ARG A 51 -9.79 -18.91 -1.99
CA ARG A 51 -9.78 -17.52 -1.53
C ARG A 51 -8.46 -17.15 -0.88
N SER A 52 -7.97 -15.94 -1.15
CA SER A 52 -6.85 -15.35 -0.42
C SER A 52 -7.34 -14.85 0.93
N LEU A 53 -6.49 -14.94 1.96
CA LEU A 53 -6.83 -14.57 3.34
C LEU A 53 -8.13 -15.24 3.85
N GLU A 54 -8.29 -16.54 3.63
CA GLU A 54 -9.52 -17.27 3.94
C GLU A 54 -10.03 -17.01 5.38
N ASN A 55 -9.13 -16.98 6.37
CA ASN A 55 -9.47 -16.71 7.78
C ASN A 55 -10.03 -15.30 8.03
N MET A 56 -9.77 -14.36 7.12
CA MET A 56 -10.26 -12.97 7.22
C MET A 56 -11.50 -12.72 6.36
N HIS A 57 -11.77 -13.61 5.41
CA HIS A 57 -12.90 -13.46 4.48
C HIS A 57 -14.23 -13.50 5.25
N SER A 58 -15.13 -12.54 4.95
CA SER A 58 -16.46 -12.44 5.59
C SER A 58 -16.43 -12.46 7.13
N SER A 59 -15.31 -12.06 7.75
CA SER A 59 -15.13 -12.06 9.21
C SER A 59 -15.84 -10.90 9.91
N VAL A 60 -16.18 -9.83 9.18
CA VAL A 60 -16.82 -8.64 9.72
C VAL A 60 -18.26 -8.56 9.26
N ALA A 61 -19.20 -8.69 10.20
CA ALA A 61 -20.63 -8.55 9.90
C ALA A 61 -20.98 -7.10 9.56
N VAL A 62 -21.75 -6.91 8.49
CA VAL A 62 -22.27 -5.61 8.08
C VAL A 62 -23.75 -5.49 8.48
N PRO A 63 -24.17 -4.39 9.14
CA PRO A 63 -25.56 -4.14 9.49
C PRO A 63 -26.44 -4.03 8.22
N GLY A 64 -27.71 -4.45 8.33
CA GLY A 64 -28.68 -4.39 7.23
C GLY A 64 -28.94 -2.95 6.75
N GLN A 65 -29.56 -2.84 5.56
CA GLN A 65 -29.77 -1.56 4.86
C GLN A 65 -30.63 -0.54 5.63
N HIS A 66 -31.48 -0.99 6.54
CA HIS A 66 -32.36 -0.13 7.37
C HIS A 66 -31.65 0.52 8.57
N THR A 67 -30.34 0.25 8.78
CA THR A 67 -29.58 0.84 9.88
C THR A 67 -29.01 2.21 9.50
N SER A 68 -28.68 3.03 10.54
CA SER A 68 -28.16 4.38 10.32
C SER A 68 -26.87 4.37 9.47
N PHE A 69 -26.65 5.44 8.69
CA PHE A 69 -25.46 5.65 7.87
C PHE A 69 -24.17 5.44 8.65
N TRP A 70 -24.05 6.00 9.88
CA TRP A 70 -22.85 5.92 10.71
C TRP A 70 -22.51 4.49 11.16
N ARG A 71 -23.53 3.67 11.48
CA ARG A 71 -23.32 2.25 11.82
C ARG A 71 -22.81 1.46 10.63
N ARG A 72 -23.36 1.72 9.46
CA ARG A 72 -22.93 1.07 8.21
C ARG A 72 -21.53 1.52 7.83
N TRP A 73 -21.26 2.83 7.85
CA TRP A 73 -19.93 3.37 7.56
C TRP A 73 -18.88 2.75 8.48
N ARG A 74 -19.08 2.71 9.79
CA ARG A 74 -18.17 2.06 10.74
C ARG A 74 -17.96 0.57 10.46
N ALA A 75 -18.94 -0.13 9.91
CA ALA A 75 -18.81 -1.55 9.56
C ALA A 75 -17.92 -1.74 8.32
N PHE A 76 -17.98 -0.84 7.35
CA PHE A 76 -17.13 -0.88 6.15
C PHE A 76 -15.76 -0.25 6.37
N PHE A 77 -15.63 0.73 7.27
CA PHE A 77 -14.36 1.40 7.56
C PHE A 77 -13.31 0.42 8.06
N GLY A 78 -12.10 0.50 7.50
CA GLY A 78 -10.91 -0.23 7.92
C GLY A 78 -10.06 -0.84 6.81
N PRO A 79 -10.58 -1.46 5.74
CA PRO A 79 -9.75 -1.98 4.66
C PRO A 79 -8.85 -0.92 4.05
N ALA A 80 -9.38 0.24 3.73
CA ALA A 80 -8.59 1.34 3.18
C ALA A 80 -7.70 2.00 4.24
N LEU A 81 -8.07 2.00 5.52
CA LEU A 81 -7.19 2.45 6.60
C LEU A 81 -5.94 1.56 6.70
N LEU A 82 -6.10 0.23 6.60
CA LEU A 82 -4.96 -0.68 6.52
C LEU A 82 -4.05 -0.36 5.34
N VAL A 83 -4.63 -0.17 4.17
CA VAL A 83 -3.88 0.15 2.96
C VAL A 83 -3.21 1.52 3.05
N SER A 84 -3.83 2.51 3.73
CA SER A 84 -3.31 3.88 3.81
C SER A 84 -1.96 3.98 4.52
N ILE A 85 -1.61 3.00 5.35
CA ILE A 85 -0.29 2.93 6.00
C ILE A 85 0.85 2.79 4.99
N GLY A 86 0.65 1.99 3.95
CA GLY A 86 1.65 1.89 2.89
C GLY A 86 1.93 3.21 2.19
N TYR A 87 1.06 4.20 2.32
CA TYR A 87 1.26 5.57 1.83
C TYR A 87 2.01 6.47 2.82
N MET A 88 2.39 5.97 3.97
CA MET A 88 3.10 6.67 5.04
C MET A 88 4.36 5.91 5.49
N ASP A 89 4.90 5.05 4.64
CA ASP A 89 6.06 4.21 4.90
C ASP A 89 7.37 5.01 4.93
N PRO A 90 8.48 4.43 5.41
CA PRO A 90 9.78 5.11 5.44
C PRO A 90 10.29 5.56 4.07
N GLY A 91 9.85 4.94 2.97
CA GLY A 91 10.18 5.37 1.60
C GLY A 91 9.57 6.74 1.26
N ASN A 92 8.27 6.93 1.59
CA ASN A 92 7.63 8.24 1.47
C ASN A 92 8.31 9.29 2.35
N TRP A 93 8.73 8.93 3.58
CA TRP A 93 9.45 9.86 4.45
C TRP A 93 10.73 10.38 3.82
N SER A 94 11.54 9.51 3.20
CA SER A 94 12.78 9.92 2.55
C SER A 94 12.54 10.95 1.44
N THR A 95 11.57 10.69 0.57
CA THR A 95 11.25 11.58 -0.57
C THR A 95 10.60 12.88 -0.13
N ASP A 96 9.70 12.85 0.86
CA ASP A 96 8.98 14.02 1.37
C ASP A 96 9.91 14.96 2.16
N LEU A 97 10.82 14.42 2.98
CA LEU A 97 11.84 15.21 3.67
C LEU A 97 12.79 15.88 2.67
N ALA A 98 13.26 15.14 1.66
CA ALA A 98 14.11 15.69 0.61
C ALA A 98 13.38 16.81 -0.18
N ALA A 99 12.09 16.62 -0.48
CA ALA A 99 11.29 17.61 -1.19
C ALA A 99 11.16 18.91 -0.41
N GLY A 100 10.81 18.82 0.87
CA GLY A 100 10.68 19.99 1.76
C GLY A 100 12.01 20.71 1.97
N ALA A 101 13.08 19.96 2.22
CA ALA A 101 14.41 20.48 2.49
C ALA A 101 15.02 21.21 1.28
N GLN A 102 14.85 20.67 0.07
CA GLN A 102 15.46 21.21 -1.15
C GLN A 102 14.59 22.26 -1.83
N PHE A 103 13.27 22.07 -1.85
CA PHE A 103 12.36 22.87 -2.68
C PHE A 103 11.25 23.57 -1.90
N LYS A 104 11.35 23.62 -0.56
CA LYS A 104 10.32 24.20 0.32
C LYS A 104 8.97 23.52 0.06
N TYR A 105 7.96 24.28 -0.34
CA TYR A 105 6.63 23.78 -0.67
C TYR A 105 6.47 23.43 -2.17
N GLY A 106 7.52 23.60 -2.98
CA GLY A 106 7.43 23.52 -4.44
C GLY A 106 6.97 22.18 -5.00
N LEU A 107 7.11 21.07 -4.24
CA LEU A 107 6.65 19.73 -4.63
C LEU A 107 5.37 19.29 -3.90
N LEU A 108 4.74 20.14 -3.09
CA LEU A 108 3.50 19.81 -2.37
C LEU A 108 2.35 19.43 -3.32
N TRP A 109 2.30 20.05 -4.52
CA TRP A 109 1.33 19.70 -5.55
C TRP A 109 1.54 18.28 -6.10
N VAL A 110 2.79 17.79 -6.13
CA VAL A 110 3.11 16.40 -6.55
C VAL A 110 2.59 15.41 -5.52
N VAL A 111 2.79 15.69 -4.22
CA VAL A 111 2.24 14.86 -3.13
C VAL A 111 0.71 14.81 -3.22
N ALA A 112 0.06 15.94 -3.49
CA ALA A 112 -1.38 16.00 -3.69
C ALA A 112 -1.84 15.22 -4.92
N LEU A 113 -1.15 15.40 -6.06
CA LEU A 113 -1.44 14.67 -7.30
C LEU A 113 -1.30 13.16 -7.10
N ALA A 114 -0.18 12.70 -6.54
CA ALA A 114 0.08 11.29 -6.25
C ALA A 114 -1.00 10.70 -5.35
N SER A 115 -1.41 11.43 -4.30
CA SER A 115 -2.47 11.00 -3.39
C SER A 115 -3.84 10.90 -4.09
N VAL A 116 -4.19 11.86 -4.94
CA VAL A 116 -5.43 11.82 -5.73
C VAL A 116 -5.43 10.65 -6.72
N MET A 117 -4.32 10.43 -7.42
CA MET A 117 -4.15 9.29 -8.32
C MET A 117 -4.31 7.97 -7.56
N ALA A 118 -3.65 7.86 -6.40
CA ALA A 118 -3.75 6.71 -5.51
C ALA A 118 -5.20 6.44 -5.07
N MET A 119 -5.97 7.48 -4.69
CA MET A 119 -7.37 7.34 -4.31
C MET A 119 -8.20 6.72 -5.43
N PHE A 120 -8.07 7.20 -6.67
CA PHE A 120 -8.82 6.65 -7.79
C PHE A 120 -8.46 5.19 -8.07
N ILE A 121 -7.17 4.87 -8.06
CA ILE A 121 -6.71 3.51 -8.35
C ILE A 121 -7.13 2.55 -7.24
N GLN A 122 -7.07 2.96 -5.97
CA GLN A 122 -7.52 2.16 -4.83
C GLN A 122 -9.05 1.97 -4.81
N ILE A 123 -9.84 2.97 -5.21
CA ILE A 123 -11.29 2.83 -5.41
C ILE A 123 -11.58 1.78 -6.48
N ILE A 124 -10.80 1.76 -7.56
CA ILE A 124 -10.94 0.77 -8.63
C ILE A 124 -10.57 -0.64 -8.12
N ALA A 125 -9.51 -0.78 -7.32
CA ALA A 125 -9.09 -2.04 -6.71
C ALA A 125 -10.15 -2.59 -5.73
N ALA A 126 -10.68 -1.74 -4.85
CA ALA A 126 -11.78 -2.10 -3.95
C ALA A 126 -13.03 -2.54 -4.72
N ARG A 127 -13.37 -1.81 -5.80
CA ARG A 127 -14.50 -2.13 -6.66
C ARG A 127 -14.35 -3.50 -7.34
N LEU A 128 -13.14 -3.87 -7.78
CA LEU A 128 -12.86 -5.20 -8.30
C LEU A 128 -13.20 -6.28 -7.25
N GLY A 129 -12.66 -6.15 -6.03
CA GLY A 129 -12.87 -7.10 -4.94
C GLY A 129 -14.34 -7.27 -4.56
N VAL A 130 -15.05 -6.14 -4.39
CA VAL A 130 -16.48 -6.14 -4.01
C VAL A 130 -17.37 -6.73 -5.11
N ALA A 131 -17.14 -6.34 -6.38
CA ALA A 131 -18.03 -6.70 -7.47
C ALA A 131 -17.83 -8.13 -7.97
N THR A 132 -16.61 -8.67 -7.86
CA THR A 132 -16.27 -9.99 -8.43
C THR A 132 -16.01 -11.07 -7.38
N GLY A 133 -15.83 -10.69 -6.11
CA GLY A 133 -15.41 -11.60 -5.05
C GLY A 133 -14.00 -12.19 -5.29
N LYS A 134 -13.19 -11.54 -6.14
CA LYS A 134 -11.80 -11.93 -6.44
C LYS A 134 -10.87 -10.77 -6.14
N ASP A 135 -9.72 -11.07 -5.54
CA ASP A 135 -8.64 -10.11 -5.51
C ASP A 135 -7.94 -9.99 -6.88
N LEU A 136 -7.08 -8.98 -7.03
CA LEU A 136 -6.39 -8.72 -8.29
C LEU A 136 -5.47 -9.88 -8.72
N ALA A 137 -4.81 -10.57 -7.78
CA ALA A 137 -3.94 -11.71 -8.09
C ALA A 137 -4.73 -12.90 -8.61
N GLN A 138 -5.88 -13.19 -7.97
CA GLN A 138 -6.82 -14.19 -8.44
C GLN A 138 -7.39 -13.84 -9.81
N ALA A 139 -7.75 -12.59 -10.02
CA ALA A 139 -8.26 -12.09 -11.30
C ALA A 139 -7.20 -12.24 -12.41
N CYS A 140 -5.95 -11.88 -12.15
CA CYS A 140 -4.85 -12.11 -13.11
C CYS A 140 -4.65 -13.58 -13.40
N ARG A 141 -4.63 -14.44 -12.37
CA ARG A 141 -4.49 -15.88 -12.53
C ARG A 141 -5.59 -16.49 -13.40
N ASP A 142 -6.83 -16.08 -13.20
CA ASP A 142 -7.99 -16.69 -13.83
C ASP A 142 -8.31 -16.09 -15.22
N TRP A 143 -7.95 -14.84 -15.47
CA TRP A 143 -8.33 -14.10 -16.69
C TRP A 143 -7.20 -13.84 -17.66
N TYR A 144 -5.95 -14.04 -17.25
CA TYR A 144 -4.78 -13.96 -18.12
C TYR A 144 -4.29 -15.37 -18.55
N PRO A 145 -3.47 -15.47 -19.60
CA PRO A 145 -2.84 -16.72 -20.01
C PRO A 145 -2.01 -17.33 -18.88
N LYS A 146 -2.00 -18.66 -18.78
CA LYS A 146 -1.32 -19.37 -17.67
C LYS A 146 0.17 -19.06 -17.53
N TRP A 147 0.86 -18.76 -18.62
CA TRP A 147 2.28 -18.44 -18.61
C TRP A 147 2.61 -17.12 -17.89
N THR A 148 1.66 -16.16 -17.81
CA THR A 148 1.86 -14.87 -17.15
C THR A 148 1.88 -14.99 -15.63
N ARG A 149 1.46 -16.09 -15.03
CA ARG A 149 1.38 -16.25 -13.57
C ARG A 149 2.74 -16.11 -12.90
N TRP A 150 3.73 -16.86 -13.40
CA TRP A 150 5.07 -16.87 -12.82
C TRP A 150 5.75 -15.49 -12.90
N PRO A 151 5.83 -14.84 -14.08
CA PRO A 151 6.40 -13.51 -14.16
C PRO A 151 5.70 -12.48 -13.25
N ASN A 152 4.36 -12.43 -13.29
CA ASN A 152 3.62 -11.48 -12.47
C ASN A 152 3.81 -11.74 -10.98
N TRP A 153 3.78 -12.98 -10.55
CA TRP A 153 4.04 -13.34 -9.16
C TRP A 153 5.45 -12.94 -8.73
N LEU A 154 6.48 -13.28 -9.51
CA LEU A 154 7.87 -12.97 -9.20
C LEU A 154 8.11 -11.46 -9.09
N LEU A 155 7.55 -10.68 -10.02
CA LEU A 155 7.67 -9.23 -10.01
C LEU A 155 6.95 -8.60 -8.81
N CYS A 156 5.78 -9.15 -8.42
CA CYS A 156 5.10 -8.73 -7.20
C CYS A 156 5.91 -9.07 -5.94
N GLU A 157 6.49 -10.28 -5.85
CA GLU A 157 7.32 -10.66 -4.71
C GLU A 157 8.59 -9.82 -4.61
N LEU A 158 9.18 -9.45 -5.75
CA LEU A 158 10.32 -8.54 -5.79
C LEU A 158 9.95 -7.14 -5.25
N ALA A 159 8.79 -6.62 -5.64
CA ALA A 159 8.27 -5.35 -5.13
C ALA A 159 8.00 -5.42 -3.61
N ILE A 160 7.37 -6.51 -3.14
CA ILE A 160 7.10 -6.71 -1.71
C ILE A 160 8.42 -6.82 -0.92
N GLY A 161 9.40 -7.58 -1.43
CA GLY A 161 10.73 -7.67 -0.82
C GLY A 161 11.45 -6.32 -0.76
N SER A 162 11.27 -5.47 -1.77
CA SER A 162 11.79 -4.09 -1.76
C SER A 162 11.11 -3.21 -0.71
N THR A 163 9.80 -3.35 -0.52
CA THR A 163 9.08 -2.69 0.59
C THR A 163 9.58 -3.19 1.94
N ASP A 164 9.72 -4.51 2.11
CA ASP A 164 10.25 -5.13 3.32
C ASP A 164 11.65 -4.58 3.69
N LEU A 165 12.48 -4.31 2.69
CA LEU A 165 13.78 -3.70 2.87
C LEU A 165 13.66 -2.27 3.43
N ALA A 166 12.84 -1.42 2.81
CA ALA A 166 12.61 -0.05 3.27
C ALA A 166 12.04 0.00 4.69
N GLU A 167 11.09 -0.88 5.02
CA GLU A 167 10.49 -1.01 6.35
C GLU A 167 11.52 -1.43 7.41
N ALA A 168 12.37 -2.41 7.07
CA ALA A 168 13.42 -2.87 7.97
C ALA A 168 14.44 -1.75 8.26
N LEU A 169 14.90 -1.08 7.21
CA LEU A 169 15.86 -0.01 7.33
C LEU A 169 15.29 1.20 8.06
N GLY A 170 14.04 1.61 7.74
CA GLY A 170 13.37 2.70 8.43
C GLY A 170 13.14 2.41 9.92
N SER A 171 12.69 1.20 10.25
CA SER A 171 12.55 0.76 11.66
C SER A 171 13.90 0.70 12.37
N ALA A 172 14.95 0.24 11.70
CA ALA A 172 16.30 0.19 12.27
C ALA A 172 16.86 1.59 12.54
N VAL A 173 16.65 2.53 11.62
CA VAL A 173 16.97 3.94 11.85
C VAL A 173 16.22 4.45 13.07
N ALA A 174 14.92 4.23 13.17
CA ALA A 174 14.12 4.66 14.32
C ALA A 174 14.63 4.07 15.65
N LEU A 175 15.00 2.78 15.68
CA LEU A 175 15.59 2.14 16.86
C LEU A 175 16.97 2.73 17.23
N ASN A 176 17.80 3.02 16.22
CA ASN A 176 19.07 3.72 16.43
C ASN A 176 18.85 5.09 17.05
N LEU A 177 17.85 5.83 16.55
CA LEU A 177 17.53 7.18 16.98
C LEU A 177 16.95 7.23 18.40
N LEU A 178 16.08 6.28 18.77
CA LEU A 178 15.44 6.25 20.09
C LEU A 178 16.35 5.67 21.18
N PHE A 179 17.09 4.62 20.86
CA PHE A 179 17.79 3.80 21.86
C PHE A 179 19.30 3.81 21.66
N HIS A 180 19.82 4.56 20.69
CA HIS A 180 21.25 4.60 20.33
C HIS A 180 21.85 3.22 19.99
N ILE A 181 21.00 2.28 19.53
CA ILE A 181 21.45 0.95 19.11
C ILE A 181 22.23 1.11 17.79
N PRO A 182 23.46 0.58 17.65
CA PRO A 182 24.19 0.63 16.38
C PRO A 182 23.34 0.08 15.24
N LEU A 183 23.32 0.75 14.08
CA LEU A 183 22.42 0.46 12.94
C LEU A 183 22.49 -1.01 12.51
N PHE A 184 23.67 -1.62 12.52
CA PHE A 184 23.83 -3.05 12.23
C PHE A 184 22.93 -3.92 13.14
N TRP A 185 23.01 -3.71 14.45
CA TRP A 185 22.19 -4.45 15.42
C TRP A 185 20.72 -4.06 15.36
N ALA A 186 20.43 -2.80 15.06
CA ALA A 186 19.06 -2.33 14.87
C ALA A 186 18.40 -3.06 13.69
N VAL A 187 19.10 -3.23 12.55
CA VAL A 187 18.61 -4.03 11.40
C VAL A 187 18.39 -5.50 11.80
N VAL A 188 19.30 -6.09 12.57
CA VAL A 188 19.11 -7.48 13.08
C VAL A 188 17.89 -7.57 13.98
N ILE A 189 17.65 -6.59 14.86
CA ILE A 189 16.48 -6.54 15.73
C ILE A 189 15.18 -6.47 14.93
N THR A 190 15.16 -5.74 13.80
CA THR A 190 13.96 -5.69 12.96
C THR A 190 13.56 -7.04 12.34
N ALA A 191 14.47 -8.03 12.30
CA ALA A 191 14.09 -9.39 11.90
C ALA A 191 13.09 -10.03 12.87
N PHE A 192 13.03 -9.57 14.12
CA PHE A 192 12.11 -10.07 15.13
C PHE A 192 10.72 -9.42 15.07
N ASP A 193 10.45 -8.50 14.14
CA ASP A 193 9.12 -7.94 13.91
C ASP A 193 8.08 -9.02 13.51
N VAL A 194 8.55 -10.16 13.03
CA VAL A 194 7.73 -11.36 12.84
C VAL A 194 6.96 -11.76 14.12
N LEU A 195 7.53 -11.47 15.30
CA LEU A 195 6.86 -11.74 16.58
C LEU A 195 5.61 -10.86 16.77
N LEU A 196 5.65 -9.61 16.27
CA LEU A 196 4.46 -8.76 16.24
C LEU A 196 3.37 -9.42 15.41
N LEU A 197 3.70 -9.94 14.23
CA LEU A 197 2.74 -10.62 13.35
C LEU A 197 2.18 -11.88 14.00
N LEU A 198 3.02 -12.69 14.66
CA LEU A 198 2.57 -13.87 15.41
C LEU A 198 1.57 -13.48 16.51
N SER A 199 1.80 -12.36 17.20
CA SER A 199 0.87 -11.85 18.20
C SER A 199 -0.47 -11.39 17.63
N LEU A 200 -0.49 -11.00 16.36
CA LEU A 200 -1.70 -10.59 15.63
C LEU A 200 -2.41 -11.77 14.96
N GLU A 201 -1.73 -12.92 14.81
CA GLU A 201 -2.30 -14.11 14.19
C GLU A 201 -3.49 -14.61 15.00
N GLY A 202 -4.63 -14.81 14.33
CA GLY A 202 -5.88 -15.24 15.00
C GLY A 202 -6.71 -14.14 15.63
N LEU A 203 -6.25 -12.88 15.69
CA LEU A 203 -7.04 -11.79 16.30
C LEU A 203 -8.29 -11.40 15.52
N GLY A 204 -8.35 -11.74 14.24
CA GLY A 204 -9.42 -11.31 13.34
C GLY A 204 -9.26 -9.86 12.85
N MET A 205 -9.92 -9.55 11.72
CA MET A 205 -9.72 -8.34 10.94
C MET A 205 -9.88 -7.04 11.76
N ARG A 206 -10.91 -6.93 12.58
CA ARG A 206 -11.20 -5.73 13.38
C ARG A 206 -10.10 -5.34 14.37
N LYS A 207 -9.44 -6.32 14.97
CA LYS A 207 -8.35 -6.03 15.92
C LYS A 207 -7.09 -5.58 15.17
N ILE A 208 -6.81 -6.17 14.01
CA ILE A 208 -5.70 -5.72 13.13
C ILE A 208 -5.94 -4.27 12.69
N GLU A 209 -7.16 -3.94 12.23
CA GLU A 209 -7.55 -2.57 11.88
C GLU A 209 -7.39 -1.59 13.05
N ALA A 210 -7.70 -2.02 14.27
CA ALA A 210 -7.55 -1.19 15.46
C ALA A 210 -6.07 -0.94 15.81
N VAL A 211 -5.21 -1.96 15.77
CA VAL A 211 -3.76 -1.82 16.00
C VAL A 211 -3.15 -0.85 14.98
N VAL A 212 -3.50 -1.03 13.73
CA VAL A 212 -3.08 -0.16 12.63
C VAL A 212 -3.59 1.28 12.85
N GLY A 213 -4.83 1.44 13.27
CA GLY A 213 -5.39 2.75 13.62
C GLY A 213 -4.61 3.47 14.72
N VAL A 214 -4.10 2.73 15.71
CA VAL A 214 -3.23 3.30 16.76
C VAL A 214 -1.92 3.81 16.17
N PHE A 215 -1.27 3.07 15.27
CA PHE A 215 -0.06 3.55 14.61
C PHE A 215 -0.31 4.82 13.78
N VAL A 216 -1.37 4.85 12.98
CA VAL A 216 -1.75 6.04 12.19
C VAL A 216 -2.04 7.23 13.09
N ALA A 217 -2.76 7.03 14.20
CA ALA A 217 -3.02 8.07 15.18
C ALA A 217 -1.72 8.58 15.81
N THR A 218 -0.78 7.69 16.16
CA THR A 218 0.53 8.06 16.71
C THR A 218 1.29 8.95 15.74
N ILE A 219 1.42 8.55 14.48
CA ILE A 219 2.09 9.34 13.44
C ILE A 219 1.44 10.73 13.30
N THR A 220 0.10 10.74 13.16
CA THR A 220 -0.67 12.00 13.00
C THR A 220 -0.49 12.95 14.19
N VAL A 221 -0.53 12.41 15.42
CA VAL A 221 -0.35 13.22 16.64
C VAL A 221 1.09 13.74 16.73
N CYS A 222 2.10 12.92 16.46
CA CYS A 222 3.49 13.35 16.48
C CYS A 222 3.72 14.54 15.54
N TYR A 223 3.33 14.43 14.28
CA TYR A 223 3.47 15.53 13.32
C TYR A 223 2.57 16.72 13.64
N GLY A 224 1.37 16.48 14.17
CA GLY A 224 0.50 17.54 14.66
C GLY A 224 1.18 18.40 15.75
N ILE A 225 1.86 17.76 16.69
CA ILE A 225 2.63 18.45 17.73
C ILE A 225 3.82 19.21 17.12
N GLU A 226 4.59 18.58 16.24
CA GLU A 226 5.77 19.20 15.61
C GLU A 226 5.43 20.43 14.77
N ILE A 227 4.26 20.47 14.11
CA ILE A 227 3.89 21.57 13.22
C ILE A 227 3.13 22.68 13.96
N PHE A 228 2.20 22.33 14.85
CA PHE A 228 1.26 23.30 15.41
C PHE A 228 1.56 23.69 16.85
N VAL A 229 2.32 22.88 17.59
CA VAL A 229 2.60 23.14 19.01
C VAL A 229 3.99 23.72 19.23
N LEU A 230 4.98 23.32 18.44
CA LEU A 230 6.33 23.83 18.58
C LEU A 230 6.41 25.28 18.07
N PRO A 231 6.92 26.24 18.89
CA PRO A 231 6.85 27.67 18.55
C PRO A 231 7.75 28.09 17.39
N GLN A 232 8.73 27.26 17.02
CA GLN A 232 9.66 27.53 15.92
C GLN A 232 9.09 27.14 14.55
N THR A 233 7.99 26.40 14.52
CA THR A 233 7.34 25.96 13.29
C THR A 233 6.12 26.84 13.01
N GLN A 234 6.20 27.68 12.00
CA GLN A 234 5.11 28.54 11.56
C GLN A 234 4.86 28.37 10.06
N PRO A 235 4.00 27.41 9.67
CA PRO A 235 3.73 27.15 8.27
C PRO A 235 3.02 28.33 7.61
N SER A 236 3.50 28.75 6.45
CA SER A 236 2.83 29.76 5.63
C SER A 236 1.73 29.10 4.78
N PHE A 237 0.50 29.11 5.26
CA PHE A 237 -0.64 28.54 4.53
C PHE A 237 -0.88 29.21 3.18
N ALA A 238 -0.55 30.50 3.06
CA ALA A 238 -0.65 31.23 1.79
C ALA A 238 0.35 30.70 0.75
N GLU A 239 1.61 30.49 1.15
CA GLU A 239 2.62 29.91 0.26
C GLU A 239 2.33 28.45 -0.08
N MET A 240 1.85 27.67 0.88
CA MET A 240 1.41 26.29 0.65
C MET A 240 0.27 26.23 -0.36
N GLY A 241 -0.74 27.10 -0.21
CA GLY A 241 -1.84 27.21 -1.15
C GLY A 241 -1.36 27.61 -2.55
N HIS A 242 -0.45 28.60 -2.63
CA HIS A 242 0.14 28.99 -3.91
C HIS A 242 0.90 27.81 -4.57
N ALA A 243 1.77 27.13 -3.84
CA ALA A 243 2.53 25.97 -4.33
C ALA A 243 1.63 24.81 -4.77
N LEU A 244 0.50 24.60 -4.09
CA LEU A 244 -0.45 23.53 -4.41
C LEU A 244 -1.16 23.75 -5.76
N PHE A 245 -1.48 25.03 -6.08
CA PHE A 245 -2.23 25.39 -7.29
C PHE A 245 -1.39 25.97 -8.44
N GLN A 246 -0.09 26.13 -8.23
CA GLN A 246 0.85 26.58 -9.27
C GLN A 246 1.97 25.56 -9.46
N PRO A 247 1.68 24.44 -10.16
CA PRO A 247 2.64 23.37 -10.39
C PRO A 247 3.85 23.89 -11.17
N SER A 248 5.05 23.57 -10.68
CA SER A 248 6.32 23.94 -11.30
C SER A 248 7.34 22.84 -11.12
N LEU A 249 8.16 22.60 -12.16
CA LEU A 249 9.27 21.65 -12.15
C LEU A 249 10.54 22.29 -12.78
N HIS A 250 10.68 23.62 -12.64
CA HIS A 250 11.73 24.37 -13.35
C HIS A 250 13.13 24.24 -12.72
N GLN A 251 13.21 23.88 -11.43
CA GLN A 251 14.51 23.75 -10.75
C GLN A 251 15.16 22.40 -11.03
N PRO A 252 16.50 22.35 -11.20
CA PRO A 252 17.23 21.09 -11.36
C PRO A 252 16.94 20.14 -10.19
N GLY A 253 16.70 18.85 -10.51
CA GLY A 253 16.39 17.82 -9.50
C GLY A 253 14.92 17.71 -9.11
N MET A 254 14.08 18.73 -9.31
CA MET A 254 12.65 18.66 -8.95
C MET A 254 11.92 17.53 -9.64
N LEU A 255 12.19 17.29 -10.92
CA LEU A 255 11.52 16.25 -11.69
C LEU A 255 11.87 14.84 -11.18
N VAL A 256 13.14 14.60 -10.89
CA VAL A 256 13.60 13.30 -10.36
C VAL A 256 12.95 13.03 -9.01
N LEU A 257 12.90 14.03 -8.13
CA LEU A 257 12.27 13.88 -6.83
C LEU A 257 10.74 13.75 -6.93
N ALA A 258 10.11 14.44 -7.88
CA ALA A 258 8.68 14.28 -8.18
C ALA A 258 8.34 12.85 -8.63
N ILE A 259 9.17 12.23 -9.49
CA ILE A 259 9.05 10.82 -9.88
C ILE A 259 9.19 9.92 -8.66
N GLY A 260 10.19 10.20 -7.79
CA GLY A 260 10.39 9.48 -6.53
C GLY A 260 9.18 9.54 -5.60
N ILE A 261 8.57 10.72 -5.41
CA ILE A 261 7.36 10.91 -4.60
C ILE A 261 6.19 10.10 -5.16
N ILE A 262 5.96 10.14 -6.48
CA ILE A 262 4.88 9.38 -7.12
C ILE A 262 5.09 7.88 -6.96
N GLY A 263 6.31 7.40 -7.20
CA GLY A 263 6.68 5.99 -7.07
C GLY A 263 6.58 5.47 -5.62
N ALA A 264 7.03 6.25 -4.65
CA ALA A 264 6.90 5.93 -3.23
C ALA A 264 5.44 5.92 -2.78
N THR A 265 4.62 6.88 -3.26
CA THR A 265 3.23 7.02 -2.83
C THR A 265 2.35 5.90 -3.38
N ILE A 266 2.43 5.54 -4.67
CA ILE A 266 1.51 4.59 -5.28
C ILE A 266 2.14 3.19 -5.32
N MET A 267 1.85 2.39 -4.30
CA MET A 267 2.45 1.06 -4.15
C MET A 267 1.66 -0.03 -4.86
N PRO A 268 2.29 -0.83 -5.73
CA PRO A 268 1.61 -1.85 -6.52
C PRO A 268 1.00 -2.97 -5.66
N HIS A 269 1.69 -3.43 -4.62
CA HIS A 269 1.22 -4.51 -3.75
C HIS A 269 -0.05 -4.12 -2.95
N ASN A 270 -0.25 -2.84 -2.68
CA ASN A 270 -1.45 -2.33 -2.03
C ASN A 270 -2.72 -2.45 -2.91
N LEU A 271 -2.59 -2.56 -4.23
CA LEU A 271 -3.72 -2.81 -5.12
C LEU A 271 -4.24 -4.25 -4.96
N TYR A 272 -3.31 -5.21 -4.84
CA TYR A 272 -3.65 -6.61 -4.55
C TYR A 272 -4.28 -6.72 -3.17
N LEU A 273 -3.65 -6.11 -2.17
CA LEU A 273 -4.11 -6.14 -0.78
C LEU A 273 -5.52 -5.56 -0.64
N HIS A 274 -5.77 -4.37 -1.17
CA HIS A 274 -7.08 -3.70 -1.01
C HIS A 274 -8.21 -4.50 -1.64
N SER A 275 -7.99 -5.04 -2.84
CA SER A 275 -8.98 -5.89 -3.52
C SER A 275 -9.33 -7.17 -2.74
N ALA A 276 -8.42 -7.67 -1.90
CA ALA A 276 -8.65 -8.77 -0.99
C ALA A 276 -9.34 -8.33 0.31
N LEU A 277 -8.84 -7.25 0.95
CA LEU A 277 -9.32 -6.80 2.27
C LEU A 277 -10.79 -6.39 2.26
N VAL A 278 -11.31 -5.81 1.18
CA VAL A 278 -12.74 -5.45 1.07
C VAL A 278 -13.65 -6.67 1.17
N GLN A 279 -13.15 -7.87 0.87
CA GLN A 279 -13.87 -9.13 0.96
C GLN A 279 -13.98 -9.66 2.41
N SER A 280 -13.33 -9.00 3.38
CA SER A 280 -13.50 -9.31 4.80
C SER A 280 -14.89 -8.93 5.34
N ARG A 281 -15.63 -8.09 4.62
CA ARG A 281 -16.99 -7.67 4.98
C ARG A 281 -18.02 -8.69 4.51
N LYS A 282 -18.88 -9.15 5.47
CA LYS A 282 -19.95 -10.09 5.18
C LYS A 282 -21.22 -9.33 4.80
N PHE A 283 -21.55 -9.28 3.53
CA PHE A 283 -22.79 -8.69 2.99
C PHE A 283 -23.43 -9.63 1.96
N GLN A 284 -24.72 -9.41 1.69
CA GLN A 284 -25.44 -10.20 0.67
C GLN A 284 -24.98 -9.80 -0.73
N GLN A 285 -25.02 -10.76 -1.67
CA GLN A 285 -24.62 -10.53 -3.06
C GLN A 285 -25.77 -10.02 -3.95
N ASP A 286 -26.77 -9.38 -3.34
CA ASP A 286 -27.82 -8.68 -4.04
C ASP A 286 -27.34 -7.31 -4.56
N GLU A 287 -27.99 -6.77 -5.57
CA GLU A 287 -27.57 -5.53 -6.23
C GLU A 287 -27.49 -4.35 -5.24
N ALA A 288 -28.44 -4.23 -4.33
CA ALA A 288 -28.47 -3.13 -3.36
C ALA A 288 -27.30 -3.20 -2.37
N SER A 289 -26.99 -4.40 -1.85
CA SER A 289 -25.89 -4.62 -0.90
C SER A 289 -24.53 -4.42 -1.57
N VAL A 290 -24.34 -4.86 -2.81
CA VAL A 290 -23.09 -4.62 -3.58
C VAL A 290 -22.93 -3.13 -3.88
N ARG A 291 -24.01 -2.42 -4.26
CA ARG A 291 -23.98 -0.97 -4.48
C ARG A 291 -23.57 -0.22 -3.22
N ASP A 292 -24.12 -0.60 -2.08
CA ASP A 292 -23.76 -0.04 -0.79
C ASP A 292 -22.31 -0.36 -0.40
N ALA A 293 -21.87 -1.60 -0.61
CA ALA A 293 -20.48 -1.98 -0.34
C ALA A 293 -19.50 -1.15 -1.18
N ILE A 294 -19.75 -0.96 -2.47
CA ILE A 294 -18.93 -0.09 -3.34
C ILE A 294 -18.93 1.35 -2.81
N LYS A 295 -20.11 1.90 -2.43
CA LYS A 295 -20.24 3.26 -1.91
C LYS A 295 -19.43 3.46 -0.62
N PHE A 296 -19.59 2.58 0.36
CA PHE A 296 -18.92 2.73 1.64
C PHE A 296 -17.42 2.45 1.57
N ASN A 297 -16.97 1.50 0.75
CA ASN A 297 -15.54 1.31 0.48
C ASN A 297 -14.92 2.51 -0.26
N THR A 298 -15.69 3.17 -1.15
CA THR A 298 -15.23 4.43 -1.79
C THR A 298 -15.02 5.52 -0.74
N ILE A 299 -15.95 5.68 0.22
CA ILE A 299 -15.83 6.65 1.30
C ILE A 299 -14.66 6.29 2.23
N ASP A 300 -14.50 5.01 2.59
CA ASP A 300 -13.37 4.52 3.39
C ASP A 300 -12.04 4.85 2.69
N THR A 301 -11.93 4.57 1.39
CA THR A 301 -10.74 4.87 0.60
C THR A 301 -10.43 6.37 0.56
N ALA A 302 -11.44 7.18 0.26
CA ALA A 302 -11.26 8.63 0.19
C ALA A 302 -10.84 9.22 1.54
N THR A 303 -11.47 8.81 2.65
CA THR A 303 -11.14 9.32 3.99
C THR A 303 -9.78 8.87 4.47
N SER A 304 -9.45 7.59 4.30
CA SER A 304 -8.18 7.03 4.77
C SER A 304 -6.97 7.56 3.99
N LEU A 305 -7.07 7.67 2.66
CA LEU A 305 -5.99 8.21 1.83
C LEU A 305 -5.88 9.74 1.92
N THR A 306 -6.97 10.46 2.23
CA THR A 306 -6.88 11.87 2.58
C THR A 306 -6.09 12.08 3.87
N LEU A 307 -6.28 11.21 4.87
CA LEU A 307 -5.48 11.26 6.09
C LEU A 307 -4.00 11.01 5.79
N ALA A 308 -3.68 10.00 4.96
CA ALA A 308 -2.31 9.75 4.53
C ALA A 308 -1.69 10.94 3.78
N PHE A 309 -2.46 11.60 2.90
CA PHE A 309 -2.02 12.84 2.26
C PHE A 309 -1.62 13.92 3.26
N PHE A 310 -2.42 14.14 4.29
CA PHE A 310 -2.09 15.16 5.31
C PHE A 310 -0.82 14.78 6.09
N VAL A 311 -0.56 13.51 6.35
CA VAL A 311 0.70 13.07 6.98
C VAL A 311 1.89 13.35 6.07
N ASN A 312 1.84 12.95 4.80
CA ASN A 312 2.93 13.22 3.85
C ASN A 312 3.14 14.72 3.62
N ALA A 313 2.05 15.49 3.47
CA ALA A 313 2.14 16.96 3.39
C ALA A 313 2.79 17.55 4.66
N ALA A 314 2.49 17.02 5.84
CA ALA A 314 3.08 17.43 7.10
C ALA A 314 4.59 17.20 7.13
N ILE A 315 5.08 16.07 6.59
CA ILE A 315 6.52 15.78 6.46
C ILE A 315 7.21 16.80 5.56
N VAL A 316 6.64 17.09 4.37
CA VAL A 316 7.16 18.12 3.46
C VAL A 316 7.19 19.49 4.14
N VAL A 317 6.11 19.87 4.83
CA VAL A 317 5.99 21.16 5.51
C VAL A 317 6.99 21.29 6.64
N LEU A 318 7.15 20.26 7.48
CA LEU A 318 8.15 20.24 8.55
C LEU A 318 9.55 20.41 7.98
N ALA A 319 9.92 19.63 6.97
CA ALA A 319 11.22 19.71 6.32
C ALA A 319 11.47 21.08 5.68
N ALA A 320 10.46 21.66 5.05
CA ALA A 320 10.53 23.01 4.46
C ALA A 320 10.80 24.10 5.50
N MET A 321 10.17 24.03 6.67
CA MET A 321 10.37 25.00 7.73
C MET A 321 11.72 24.85 8.44
N VAL A 322 12.18 23.60 8.59
CA VAL A 322 13.38 23.33 9.40
C VAL A 322 14.65 23.40 8.58
N PHE A 323 14.66 22.92 7.34
CA PHE A 323 15.88 22.72 6.55
C PHE A 323 16.05 23.68 5.38
N PHE A 324 14.95 24.11 4.75
CA PHE A 324 15.05 24.94 3.55
C PHE A 324 15.83 26.23 3.77
N GLY A 325 16.75 26.53 2.85
CA GLY A 325 17.61 27.70 2.90
C GLY A 325 18.80 27.60 3.86
N LYS A 326 18.99 26.48 4.56
CA LYS A 326 20.15 26.20 5.40
C LYS A 326 21.14 25.30 4.65
N THR A 327 22.42 25.56 4.82
CA THR A 327 23.51 24.76 4.21
C THR A 327 24.14 23.77 5.19
N SER A 328 23.93 23.98 6.48
CA SER A 328 24.44 23.12 7.55
C SER A 328 23.77 23.43 8.87
N VAL A 329 23.96 22.57 9.85
CA VAL A 329 23.60 22.79 11.24
C VAL A 329 24.75 22.38 12.16
N THR A 330 24.95 23.11 13.26
CA THR A 330 25.90 22.76 14.31
C THR A 330 25.15 22.00 15.41
N LEU A 331 25.55 20.76 15.66
CA LEU A 331 24.99 19.94 16.74
C LEU A 331 25.50 20.42 18.10
N THR A 332 24.84 19.98 19.16
CA THR A 332 25.15 20.35 20.58
C THR A 332 26.60 20.01 20.99
N GLY A 333 27.29 19.15 20.24
CA GLY A 333 28.71 18.81 20.44
C GLY A 333 29.72 19.58 19.57
N GLY A 334 29.29 20.64 18.85
CA GLY A 334 30.15 21.43 17.96
C GLY A 334 30.37 20.80 16.58
N THR A 335 29.86 19.62 16.31
CA THR A 335 29.95 18.97 15.00
C THR A 335 29.04 19.67 14.00
N VAL A 336 29.60 20.08 12.86
CA VAL A 336 28.83 20.68 11.76
C VAL A 336 28.36 19.59 10.80
N VAL A 337 27.04 19.48 10.59
CA VAL A 337 26.44 18.57 9.62
C VAL A 337 26.07 19.36 8.37
N PRO A 338 26.73 19.15 7.22
CA PRO A 338 26.40 19.82 5.98
C PRO A 338 25.12 19.24 5.36
N PHE A 339 24.34 20.09 4.70
CA PHE A 339 23.16 19.71 3.94
C PHE A 339 23.50 19.69 2.45
N THR A 340 23.35 18.53 1.82
CA THR A 340 23.55 18.32 0.38
C THR A 340 22.30 17.65 -0.21
N PRO A 341 22.04 17.76 -1.51
CA PRO A 341 20.93 17.06 -2.14
C PRO A 341 20.93 15.54 -1.89
N ASP A 342 22.11 14.93 -1.82
CA ASP A 342 22.32 13.50 -1.60
C ASP A 342 22.43 13.12 -0.11
N SER A 343 22.04 14.03 0.78
CA SER A 343 22.10 13.78 2.22
C SER A 343 21.03 12.76 2.64
N ASP A 344 21.36 11.97 3.68
CA ASP A 344 20.37 11.15 4.39
C ASP A 344 19.43 12.04 5.21
N TRP A 345 18.34 12.47 4.59
CA TRP A 345 17.40 13.41 5.21
C TRP A 345 16.68 12.83 6.42
N ILE A 346 16.50 11.50 6.51
CA ILE A 346 15.90 10.87 7.71
C ILE A 346 16.87 11.00 8.90
N GLN A 347 18.15 10.68 8.70
CA GLN A 347 19.16 10.80 9.75
C GLN A 347 19.42 12.26 10.11
N ILE A 348 19.51 13.15 9.11
CA ILE A 348 19.65 14.58 9.31
C ILE A 348 18.48 15.13 10.11
N ALA A 349 17.24 14.82 9.75
CA ALA A 349 16.06 15.29 10.44
C ALA A 349 16.15 14.95 11.93
N HIS A 350 16.43 13.72 12.29
CA HIS A 350 16.56 13.33 13.69
C HIS A 350 17.67 14.10 14.41
N LEU A 351 18.88 14.13 13.88
CA LEU A 351 20.03 14.76 14.53
C LEU A 351 19.86 16.26 14.72
N THR A 352 19.07 16.88 13.88
CA THR A 352 18.98 18.34 13.76
C THR A 352 17.66 18.94 14.23
N LEU A 353 16.58 18.15 14.32
CA LEU A 353 15.28 18.64 14.80
C LEU A 353 15.38 19.19 16.23
N ALA A 354 16.07 18.49 17.14
CA ALA A 354 16.24 18.96 18.52
C ALA A 354 16.98 20.31 18.61
N PRO A 355 18.17 20.50 18.02
CA PRO A 355 18.85 21.78 18.07
C PRO A 355 18.17 22.89 17.27
N LEU A 356 17.47 22.55 16.18
CA LEU A 356 16.79 23.53 15.34
C LEU A 356 15.44 24.01 15.92
N LEU A 357 14.72 23.10 16.59
CA LEU A 357 13.44 23.39 17.22
C LEU A 357 13.55 23.69 18.72
N GLY A 358 14.76 23.63 19.29
CA GLY A 358 15.04 23.97 20.68
C GLY A 358 14.49 22.98 21.70
N THR A 359 14.06 21.79 21.29
CA THR A 359 13.52 20.76 22.19
C THR A 359 13.89 19.35 21.76
N ALA A 360 14.36 18.52 22.71
CA ALA A 360 14.63 17.10 22.50
C ALA A 360 13.35 16.32 22.16
N MET A 361 12.18 16.83 22.51
CA MET A 361 10.90 16.22 22.23
C MET A 361 10.67 16.06 20.70
N ALA A 362 11.11 17.03 19.89
CA ALA A 362 10.95 16.96 18.43
C ALA A 362 11.65 15.75 17.83
N SER A 363 12.92 15.50 18.15
CA SER A 363 13.64 14.32 17.65
C SER A 363 13.02 13.00 18.14
N THR A 364 12.50 12.99 19.38
CA THR A 364 11.83 11.79 19.93
C THR A 364 10.49 11.53 19.21
N LEU A 365 9.66 12.56 18.99
CA LEU A 365 8.40 12.44 18.27
C LEU A 365 8.61 11.95 16.84
N PHE A 366 9.60 12.51 16.13
CA PHE A 366 9.99 12.06 14.81
C PHE A 366 10.38 10.58 14.79
N ALA A 367 11.23 10.14 15.70
CA ALA A 367 11.69 8.76 15.74
C ALA A 367 10.56 7.78 16.15
N VAL A 368 9.66 8.16 17.07
CA VAL A 368 8.47 7.38 17.43
C VAL A 368 7.53 7.24 16.23
N ALA A 369 7.29 8.33 15.50
CA ALA A 369 6.46 8.30 14.31
C ALA A 369 7.07 7.43 13.20
N LEU A 370 8.39 7.51 13.00
CA LEU A 370 9.11 6.67 12.04
C LEU A 370 9.04 5.17 12.41
N LEU A 371 9.20 4.84 13.71
CA LEU A 371 9.05 3.46 14.17
C LEU A 371 7.61 2.95 13.98
N ALA A 372 6.61 3.76 14.29
CA ALA A 372 5.22 3.43 14.08
C ALA A 372 4.92 3.21 12.59
N SER A 373 5.49 4.04 11.70
CA SER A 373 5.40 3.90 10.25
C SER A 373 5.98 2.56 9.77
N GLY A 374 7.22 2.24 10.13
CA GLY A 374 7.87 1.00 9.74
C GLY A 374 7.15 -0.26 10.25
N GLN A 375 6.71 -0.26 11.53
CA GLN A 375 6.00 -1.39 12.11
C GLN A 375 4.60 -1.60 11.51
N SER A 376 3.89 -0.53 11.22
CA SER A 376 2.56 -0.63 10.62
C SER A 376 2.62 -1.09 9.16
N SER A 377 3.59 -0.60 8.38
CA SER A 377 3.83 -1.04 7.00
C SER A 377 4.21 -2.52 6.94
N THR A 378 4.96 -3.02 7.92
CA THR A 378 5.30 -4.45 8.07
C THR A 378 4.06 -5.34 8.12
N ILE A 379 2.99 -4.92 8.81
CA ILE A 379 1.72 -5.67 8.86
C ILE A 379 1.10 -5.72 7.47
N THR A 380 1.00 -4.59 6.80
CA THR A 380 0.35 -4.51 5.47
C THR A 380 1.16 -5.21 4.38
N GLY A 381 2.49 -5.08 4.38
CA GLY A 381 3.38 -5.78 3.45
C GLY A 381 3.26 -7.30 3.58
N THR A 382 3.16 -7.81 4.81
CA THR A 382 2.94 -9.25 5.04
C THR A 382 1.61 -9.73 4.50
N LEU A 383 0.51 -9.01 4.78
CA LEU A 383 -0.82 -9.35 4.27
C LEU A 383 -0.85 -9.26 2.73
N ALA A 384 -0.23 -8.26 2.13
CA ALA A 384 -0.13 -8.10 0.68
C ALA A 384 0.56 -9.30 0.04
N GLY A 385 1.68 -9.72 0.62
CA GLY A 385 2.39 -10.87 0.11
C GLY A 385 1.63 -12.18 0.28
N GLN A 386 0.87 -12.35 1.35
CA GLN A 386 -0.02 -13.49 1.52
C GLN A 386 -1.05 -13.53 0.37
N VAL A 387 -1.70 -12.40 0.08
CA VAL A 387 -2.66 -12.25 -1.02
C VAL A 387 -2.02 -12.60 -2.37
N VAL A 388 -0.82 -12.08 -2.63
CA VAL A 388 -0.11 -12.31 -3.90
C VAL A 388 0.24 -13.79 -4.07
N MET A 389 0.80 -14.42 -3.04
CA MET A 389 1.19 -15.81 -3.08
C MET A 389 -0.02 -16.75 -3.24
N GLU A 390 -1.05 -16.59 -2.41
CA GLU A 390 -2.26 -17.40 -2.46
C GLU A 390 -3.07 -17.13 -3.75
N GLY A 391 -3.13 -15.85 -4.17
CA GLY A 391 -3.86 -15.44 -5.35
C GLY A 391 -3.27 -16.00 -6.65
N PHE A 392 -1.97 -15.85 -6.89
CA PHE A 392 -1.31 -16.34 -8.10
C PHE A 392 -1.03 -17.83 -8.07
N MET A 393 -0.45 -18.36 -6.97
CA MET A 393 0.13 -19.70 -6.90
C MET A 393 -0.74 -20.71 -6.18
N ARG A 394 -1.75 -20.25 -5.40
CA ARG A 394 -2.56 -21.09 -4.50
C ARG A 394 -1.73 -21.78 -3.41
N TRP A 395 -0.54 -21.27 -3.12
CA TRP A 395 0.29 -21.79 -2.03
C TRP A 395 -0.21 -21.25 -0.71
N ARG A 396 -0.45 -22.16 0.23
CA ARG A 396 -0.88 -21.83 1.60
C ARG A 396 0.26 -22.10 2.56
N ILE A 397 1.07 -21.08 2.79
CA ILE A 397 2.16 -21.11 3.75
C ILE A 397 1.74 -20.23 4.94
N PRO A 398 1.99 -20.64 6.20
CA PRO A 398 1.72 -19.79 7.34
C PRO A 398 2.37 -18.41 7.16
N SER A 399 1.64 -17.35 7.49
CA SER A 399 2.06 -15.95 7.27
C SER A 399 3.42 -15.66 7.89
N TRP A 400 3.69 -16.18 9.07
CA TRP A 400 4.96 -15.99 9.76
C TRP A 400 6.15 -16.65 9.04
N VAL A 401 5.98 -17.86 8.47
CA VAL A 401 7.03 -18.55 7.71
C VAL A 401 7.38 -17.72 6.47
N ARG A 402 6.36 -17.29 5.74
CA ARG A 402 6.54 -16.42 4.59
C ARG A 402 7.28 -15.15 4.98
N ARG A 403 6.85 -14.49 6.09
CA ARG A 403 7.48 -13.26 6.58
C ARG A 403 8.95 -13.47 6.92
N VAL A 404 9.31 -14.54 7.61
CA VAL A 404 10.71 -14.85 7.92
C VAL A 404 11.54 -14.97 6.63
N VAL A 405 11.02 -15.69 5.63
CA VAL A 405 11.75 -15.88 4.36
C VAL A 405 11.94 -14.55 3.63
N THR A 406 10.87 -13.77 3.44
CA THR A 406 10.97 -12.48 2.73
C THR A 406 11.83 -11.48 3.50
N ARG A 407 11.73 -11.46 4.83
CA ARG A 407 12.54 -10.61 5.68
C ARG A 407 14.03 -10.96 5.61
N LEU A 408 14.38 -12.23 5.64
CA LEU A 408 15.76 -12.66 5.48
C LEU A 408 16.30 -12.31 4.08
N LEU A 409 15.50 -12.49 3.03
CA LEU A 409 15.87 -12.11 1.67
C LEU A 409 16.11 -10.61 1.52
N ALA A 410 15.39 -9.77 2.28
CA ALA A 410 15.58 -8.32 2.29
C ALA A 410 16.77 -7.90 3.18
N ILE A 411 16.84 -8.44 4.40
CA ILE A 411 17.82 -8.00 5.43
C ILE A 411 19.23 -8.51 5.15
N VAL A 412 19.40 -9.74 4.68
CA VAL A 412 20.76 -10.32 4.47
C VAL A 412 21.58 -9.50 3.47
N PRO A 413 21.09 -9.16 2.27
CA PRO A 413 21.80 -8.25 1.38
C PRO A 413 22.07 -6.87 2.01
N ALA A 414 21.10 -6.32 2.74
CA ALA A 414 21.24 -5.04 3.40
C ALA A 414 22.37 -5.05 4.45
N ILE A 415 22.42 -6.06 5.31
CA ILE A 415 23.49 -6.22 6.31
C ILE A 415 24.86 -6.34 5.65
N ILE A 416 24.97 -7.10 4.56
CA ILE A 416 26.22 -7.23 3.81
C ILE A 416 26.66 -5.87 3.26
N ILE A 417 25.75 -5.12 2.62
CA ILE A 417 26.07 -3.81 2.05
C ILE A 417 26.43 -2.81 3.15
N ILE A 418 25.68 -2.76 4.25
CA ILE A 418 25.97 -1.88 5.39
C ILE A 418 27.32 -2.25 6.04
N GLY A 419 27.61 -3.54 6.19
CA GLY A 419 28.88 -4.02 6.77
C GLY A 419 30.09 -3.67 5.91
N VAL A 420 29.96 -3.67 4.58
CA VAL A 420 31.06 -3.35 3.63
C VAL A 420 31.20 -1.84 3.41
N ARG A 421 30.09 -1.08 3.35
CA ARG A 421 30.07 0.33 2.92
C ARG A 421 29.74 1.33 4.04
N GLY A 422 29.32 0.84 5.18
CA GLY A 422 28.88 1.67 6.31
C GLY A 422 27.48 2.23 6.14
N ASN A 423 27.10 3.10 7.06
CA ASN A 423 25.72 3.58 7.25
C ASN A 423 25.18 4.45 6.10
N ARG A 424 26.04 5.07 5.29
CA ARG A 424 25.62 5.92 4.15
C ARG A 424 24.83 5.15 3.10
N SER A 425 24.99 3.83 3.00
CA SER A 425 24.27 2.99 2.04
C SER A 425 22.81 2.77 2.38
N ILE A 426 22.32 3.16 3.56
CA ILE A 426 20.92 2.91 3.98
C ILE A 426 19.94 3.71 3.13
N THR A 427 20.18 4.99 2.95
CA THR A 427 19.32 5.86 2.12
C THR A 427 19.34 5.41 0.67
N ASP A 428 20.49 5.01 0.14
CA ASP A 428 20.60 4.48 -1.22
C ASP A 428 19.77 3.21 -1.39
N LEU A 429 19.77 2.32 -0.38
CA LEU A 429 18.96 1.11 -0.39
C LEU A 429 17.47 1.40 -0.29
N ILE A 430 17.07 2.36 0.54
CA ILE A 430 15.66 2.81 0.63
C ILE A 430 15.22 3.40 -0.72
N ASN A 431 16.02 4.29 -1.30
CA ASN A 431 15.70 4.90 -2.59
C ASN A 431 15.63 3.85 -3.72
N LEU A 432 16.58 2.91 -3.75
CA LEU A 432 16.56 1.81 -4.72
C LEU A 432 15.29 0.96 -4.59
N SER A 433 14.83 0.72 -3.36
CA SER A 433 13.58 -0.02 -3.15
C SER A 433 12.37 0.68 -3.77
N GLN A 434 12.30 2.03 -3.70
CA GLN A 434 11.22 2.80 -4.31
C GLN A 434 11.24 2.74 -5.85
N VAL A 435 12.43 2.68 -6.44
CA VAL A 435 12.60 2.50 -7.89
C VAL A 435 12.03 1.15 -8.34
N VAL A 436 12.31 0.07 -7.61
CA VAL A 436 11.75 -1.25 -7.93
C VAL A 436 10.22 -1.25 -7.82
N LEU A 437 9.67 -0.55 -6.82
CA LEU A 437 8.22 -0.40 -6.65
C LEU A 437 7.59 0.36 -7.82
N ALA A 438 8.19 1.48 -8.23
CA ALA A 438 7.72 2.26 -9.36
C ALA A 438 7.66 1.43 -10.64
N LEU A 439 8.73 0.73 -10.99
CA LEU A 439 8.80 -0.11 -12.20
C LEU A 439 7.76 -1.25 -12.22
N GLN A 440 7.34 -1.75 -11.06
CA GLN A 440 6.32 -2.80 -10.97
C GLN A 440 4.89 -2.24 -11.05
N LEU A 441 4.68 -0.97 -10.76
CA LEU A 441 3.36 -0.36 -10.66
C LEU A 441 2.52 -0.46 -11.94
N PRO A 442 3.02 -0.17 -13.15
CA PRO A 442 2.26 -0.37 -14.39
C PRO A 442 1.76 -1.80 -14.57
N LEU A 443 2.55 -2.79 -14.14
CA LEU A 443 2.20 -4.21 -14.27
C LEU A 443 1.05 -4.64 -13.36
N ALA A 444 0.82 -3.93 -12.26
CA ALA A 444 -0.35 -4.11 -11.41
C ALA A 444 -1.56 -3.29 -11.90
N MET A 445 -1.33 -2.04 -12.36
CA MET A 445 -2.40 -1.14 -12.78
C MET A 445 -3.06 -1.55 -14.08
N LEU A 446 -2.28 -1.97 -15.08
CA LEU A 446 -2.81 -2.34 -16.39
C LEU A 446 -3.84 -3.49 -16.31
N PRO A 447 -3.57 -4.64 -15.66
CA PRO A 447 -4.59 -5.68 -15.49
C PRO A 447 -5.79 -5.17 -14.69
N LEU A 448 -5.59 -4.41 -13.62
CA LEU A 448 -6.67 -3.84 -12.82
C LEU A 448 -7.63 -3.03 -13.69
N LEU A 449 -7.11 -2.10 -14.49
CA LEU A 449 -7.90 -1.23 -15.35
C LEU A 449 -8.57 -2.01 -16.49
N GLN A 450 -7.88 -2.97 -17.12
CA GLN A 450 -8.46 -3.83 -18.15
C GLN A 450 -9.62 -4.66 -17.61
N PHE A 451 -9.50 -5.20 -16.40
CA PHE A 451 -10.54 -6.03 -15.81
C PHE A 451 -11.75 -5.20 -15.42
N THR A 452 -11.53 -4.08 -14.74
CA THR A 452 -12.61 -3.24 -14.21
C THR A 452 -13.30 -2.39 -15.28
N SER A 453 -12.69 -2.19 -16.44
CA SER A 453 -13.32 -1.57 -17.61
C SER A 453 -14.16 -2.55 -18.42
N SER A 454 -13.99 -3.87 -18.23
CA SER A 454 -14.66 -4.90 -19.02
C SER A 454 -16.08 -5.20 -18.54
N ARG A 455 -17.09 -4.97 -19.40
CA ARG A 455 -18.48 -5.34 -19.11
C ARG A 455 -18.66 -6.87 -18.94
N LYS A 456 -17.82 -7.67 -19.62
CA LYS A 456 -17.87 -9.15 -19.52
C LYS A 456 -17.47 -9.63 -18.14
N ARG A 457 -16.52 -8.93 -17.46
CA ARG A 457 -15.96 -9.33 -16.16
C ARG A 457 -16.68 -8.68 -14.98
N MET A 458 -17.07 -7.41 -15.12
CA MET A 458 -17.67 -6.59 -14.06
C MET A 458 -19.19 -6.45 -14.17
N GLY A 459 -19.78 -6.87 -15.28
CA GLY A 459 -21.21 -6.69 -15.52
C GLY A 459 -21.64 -5.21 -15.46
N GLN A 460 -22.64 -4.92 -14.66
CA GLN A 460 -23.13 -3.55 -14.39
C GLN A 460 -22.19 -2.72 -13.51
N TRP A 461 -21.27 -3.37 -12.79
CA TRP A 461 -20.33 -2.74 -11.87
C TRP A 461 -19.04 -2.24 -12.53
N ARG A 462 -18.96 -2.30 -13.86
CA ARG A 462 -17.79 -1.75 -14.58
C ARG A 462 -17.54 -0.28 -14.21
N ASN A 463 -16.30 0.16 -14.35
CA ASN A 463 -15.96 1.56 -14.11
C ASN A 463 -16.78 2.50 -15.00
N GLY A 464 -17.33 3.56 -14.40
CA GLY A 464 -17.91 4.67 -15.13
C GLY A 464 -16.81 5.43 -15.90
N TRP A 465 -17.25 6.30 -16.85
CA TRP A 465 -16.35 7.06 -17.69
C TRP A 465 -15.30 7.87 -16.89
N GLY A 466 -15.71 8.54 -15.83
CA GLY A 466 -14.79 9.32 -14.98
C GLY A 466 -13.66 8.46 -14.38
N LEU A 467 -13.99 7.31 -13.77
CA LEU A 467 -12.99 6.39 -13.21
C LEU A 467 -12.11 5.75 -14.31
N MET A 468 -12.64 5.55 -15.51
CA MET A 468 -11.84 5.07 -16.63
C MET A 468 -10.81 6.09 -17.07
N VAL A 469 -11.23 7.34 -17.28
CA VAL A 469 -10.32 8.42 -17.72
C VAL A 469 -9.25 8.70 -16.67
N THR A 470 -9.63 8.86 -15.40
CA THR A 470 -8.68 9.11 -14.32
C THR A 470 -7.73 7.92 -14.10
N GLY A 471 -8.25 6.67 -14.11
CA GLY A 471 -7.43 5.48 -13.92
C GLY A 471 -6.43 5.27 -15.07
N TRP A 472 -6.87 5.32 -16.33
CA TRP A 472 -5.99 5.19 -17.48
C TRP A 472 -5.03 6.38 -17.61
N GLY A 473 -5.48 7.61 -17.33
CA GLY A 473 -4.64 8.79 -17.29
C GLY A 473 -3.52 8.66 -16.27
N SER A 474 -3.83 8.19 -15.06
CA SER A 474 -2.83 7.88 -14.03
C SER A 474 -1.84 6.80 -14.49
N ALA A 475 -2.34 5.71 -15.09
CA ALA A 475 -1.47 4.63 -15.56
C ALA A 475 -0.52 5.08 -16.66
N ILE A 476 -1.00 5.88 -17.61
CA ILE A 476 -0.17 6.43 -18.71
C ILE A 476 0.87 7.39 -18.12
N LEU A 477 0.47 8.31 -17.23
CA LEU A 477 1.38 9.27 -16.63
C LEU A 477 2.51 8.54 -15.87
N ILE A 478 2.17 7.59 -15.01
CA ILE A 478 3.15 6.80 -14.24
C ILE A 478 4.07 6.04 -15.18
N THR A 479 3.53 5.33 -16.18
CA THR A 479 4.34 4.56 -17.14
C THR A 479 5.32 5.46 -17.89
N VAL A 480 4.89 6.66 -18.29
CA VAL A 480 5.77 7.63 -18.96
C VAL A 480 6.88 8.11 -18.02
N LEU A 481 6.53 8.42 -16.76
CA LEU A 481 7.51 8.84 -15.75
C LEU A 481 8.51 7.71 -15.43
N ASP A 482 8.06 6.46 -15.32
CA ASP A 482 8.93 5.30 -15.10
C ASP A 482 9.90 5.08 -16.26
N ILE A 483 9.43 5.19 -17.51
CA ILE A 483 10.28 5.09 -18.70
C ILE A 483 11.32 6.22 -18.72
N TYR A 484 10.90 7.44 -18.37
CA TYR A 484 11.81 8.59 -18.31
C TYR A 484 12.85 8.46 -17.19
N GLY A 485 12.43 8.00 -16.02
CA GLY A 485 13.31 7.81 -14.84
C GLY A 485 14.15 6.54 -14.89
N LEU A 486 13.85 5.58 -15.79
CA LEU A 486 14.53 4.27 -15.85
C LEU A 486 16.06 4.36 -16.01
N PRO A 487 16.65 5.24 -16.86
CA PRO A 487 18.10 5.35 -16.98
C PRO A 487 18.79 5.77 -15.66
N ASP A 488 18.20 6.74 -14.95
CA ASP A 488 18.74 7.21 -13.67
C ASP A 488 18.57 6.16 -12.58
N ALA A 489 17.45 5.46 -12.58
CA ALA A 489 17.16 4.34 -11.71
C ALA A 489 18.18 3.19 -11.87
N LEU A 490 18.48 2.80 -13.11
CA LEU A 490 19.47 1.77 -13.39
C LEU A 490 20.88 2.22 -13.00
N LYS A 491 21.23 3.49 -13.22
CA LYS A 491 22.51 4.06 -12.79
C LYS A 491 22.64 4.05 -11.27
N GLN A 492 21.60 4.44 -10.55
CA GLN A 492 21.57 4.39 -9.08
C GLN A 492 21.73 2.95 -8.58
N ALA A 493 20.98 2.00 -9.13
CA ALA A 493 21.11 0.59 -8.80
C ALA A 493 22.53 0.08 -9.03
N TRP A 494 23.13 0.44 -10.16
CA TRP A 494 24.52 0.09 -10.48
C TRP A 494 25.51 0.67 -9.47
N ASN A 495 25.34 1.94 -9.10
CA ASN A 495 26.19 2.62 -8.11
C ASN A 495 26.07 1.96 -6.73
N VAL A 496 24.85 1.61 -6.30
CA VAL A 496 24.60 0.89 -5.04
C VAL A 496 25.27 -0.48 -5.04
N ILE A 497 25.26 -1.20 -6.17
CA ILE A 497 25.88 -2.53 -6.28
C ILE A 497 27.42 -2.43 -6.39
N THR A 498 27.93 -1.51 -7.21
CA THR A 498 29.38 -1.44 -7.51
C THR A 498 30.17 -0.53 -6.58
N GLY A 499 29.51 0.37 -5.83
CA GLY A 499 30.18 1.30 -4.92
C GLY A 499 30.79 2.52 -5.59
N LYS A 500 30.31 2.85 -6.77
CA LYS A 500 30.77 4.03 -7.52
C LYS A 500 29.91 5.22 -7.23
#